data_651171e3120f6211fd3766b7d3ca4e39
#
_entry.id   651171e3120f6211fd3766b7d3ca4e39
#
_cell.length_a   1.000
_cell.length_b   1.000
_cell.length_c   1.000
_cell.angle_alpha   90.00
_cell.angle_beta   90.00
_cell.angle_gamma   90.00
#
_symmetry.space_group_name_H-M   'P 1'
#
loop_
_entity.id
_entity.type
_entity.pdbx_description
1 polymer ?
#
loop_
_entity_poly.entity_id
_entity_poly.type
_entity_poly.pdbx_seq_one_letter_code
_entity_poly.pdbx_strand_id
1 'polypeptide(L)'
;MPINNDGVMIILSSPSGAGKTTLVNLLSKLDNFEVSISHTTRQPRHNEVPDKDYYFVDESEFKRLIKNQEFLEYAKVFNNFYGSTRTPVINNLDKGKNVLFDIDWQGADQIKNKKLDYKLITFFILPPSKEVLFERLSSRDMKDKLIAEERMKQFGRDVLHWINYDYVVINNELDNCFQKIQGLIDAEIDNGSKDYDKEFIRDHIEKLTS
;
A
#
# COMPACT_ATOMS: atom_id res chain seq x y z
N MET A 1 25.93 9.31 -19.41
CA MET A 1 24.48 9.28 -19.27
C MET A 1 24.14 10.23 -18.15
N PRO A 2 23.14 11.12 -18.26
CA PRO A 2 22.74 11.90 -17.11
C PRO A 2 22.33 10.92 -16.01
N ILE A 3 22.82 11.12 -14.80
CA ILE A 3 22.36 10.43 -13.60
C ILE A 3 20.91 10.93 -13.45
N ASN A 4 19.95 10.09 -13.80
CA ASN A 4 18.54 10.41 -13.57
C ASN A 4 18.37 10.45 -12.05
N ASN A 5 18.24 11.64 -11.51
CA ASN A 5 18.10 11.90 -10.08
C ASN A 5 16.60 11.86 -9.70
N ASP A 6 15.81 11.09 -10.46
CA ASP A 6 14.38 10.94 -10.25
C ASP A 6 14.13 10.13 -8.96
N GLY A 7 13.02 10.46 -8.31
CA GLY A 7 12.58 9.71 -7.15
C GLY A 7 12.10 8.29 -7.50
N VAL A 8 11.92 7.48 -6.49
CA VAL A 8 11.48 6.08 -6.59
C VAL A 8 10.02 5.95 -6.18
N MET A 9 9.23 5.18 -6.92
CA MET A 9 7.89 4.77 -6.53
C MET A 9 7.98 3.56 -5.60
N ILE A 10 7.34 3.64 -4.43
CA ILE A 10 7.36 2.59 -3.42
C ILE A 10 5.92 2.24 -3.07
N ILE A 11 5.49 1.05 -3.46
CA ILE A 11 4.13 0.56 -3.17
C ILE A 11 4.19 -0.36 -1.96
N LEU A 12 3.40 -0.04 -0.94
CA LEU A 12 3.05 -0.98 0.11
C LEU A 12 1.61 -1.43 -0.12
N SER A 13 1.42 -2.74 -0.27
CA SER A 13 0.10 -3.37 -0.31
C SER A 13 -0.03 -4.42 0.78
N SER A 14 -1.23 -4.67 1.20
CA SER A 14 -1.52 -5.69 2.21
C SER A 14 -2.99 -6.05 2.19
N PRO A 15 -3.35 -7.22 2.70
CA PRO A 15 -4.71 -7.45 3.17
C PRO A 15 -5.05 -6.47 4.31
N SER A 16 -6.36 -6.25 4.52
CA SER A 16 -6.84 -5.41 5.62
C SER A 16 -6.32 -5.92 6.97
N GLY A 17 -5.88 -5.03 7.86
CA GLY A 17 -5.42 -5.39 9.21
C GLY A 17 -3.94 -5.77 9.35
N ALA A 18 -3.17 -5.86 8.27
CA ALA A 18 -1.74 -6.22 8.34
C ALA A 18 -0.82 -5.10 8.86
N GLY A 19 -1.33 -3.87 9.04
CA GLY A 19 -0.56 -2.73 9.60
C GLY A 19 0.12 -1.83 8.56
N LYS A 20 -0.28 -1.90 7.30
CA LYS A 20 0.27 -1.13 6.17
C LYS A 20 0.33 0.39 6.45
N THR A 21 -0.80 1.00 6.79
CA THR A 21 -0.89 2.46 7.02
C THR A 21 0.06 2.95 8.12
N THR A 22 0.27 2.15 9.17
CA THR A 22 1.24 2.49 10.23
C THR A 22 2.67 2.50 9.68
N LEU A 23 3.03 1.53 8.85
CA LEU A 23 4.35 1.46 8.20
C LEU A 23 4.54 2.62 7.22
N VAL A 24 3.53 2.95 6.40
CA VAL A 24 3.58 4.12 5.51
C VAL A 24 3.79 5.41 6.29
N ASN A 25 3.08 5.59 7.41
CA ASN A 25 3.24 6.75 8.29
C ASN A 25 4.63 6.83 8.97
N LEU A 26 5.29 5.71 9.21
CA LEU A 26 6.67 5.70 9.71
C LEU A 26 7.67 6.05 8.60
N LEU A 27 7.53 5.45 7.43
CA LEU A 27 8.37 5.72 6.26
C LEU A 27 8.26 7.17 5.79
N SER A 28 7.06 7.77 5.87
CA SER A 28 6.84 9.16 5.47
C SER A 28 7.55 10.21 6.35
N LYS A 29 8.10 9.79 7.49
CA LYS A 29 8.90 10.66 8.37
C LYS A 29 10.38 10.68 7.99
N LEU A 30 10.79 9.79 7.10
CA LEU A 30 12.15 9.78 6.56
C LEU A 30 12.34 10.96 5.60
N ASP A 31 13.56 11.46 5.55
CA ASP A 31 13.93 12.51 4.61
C ASP A 31 13.71 12.03 3.17
N ASN A 32 13.20 12.92 2.34
CA ASN A 32 12.99 12.70 0.90
C ASN A 32 11.84 11.70 0.56
N PHE A 33 10.92 11.42 1.51
CA PHE A 33 9.73 10.60 1.25
C PHE A 33 8.46 11.45 1.28
N GLU A 34 7.57 11.23 0.31
CA GLU A 34 6.24 11.84 0.23
C GLU A 34 5.17 10.75 0.09
N VAL A 35 4.03 10.94 0.72
CA VAL A 35 2.89 10.01 0.57
C VAL A 35 2.01 10.47 -0.59
N SER A 36 1.66 9.53 -1.47
CA SER A 36 0.60 9.74 -2.45
C SER A 36 -0.75 9.70 -1.74
N ILE A 37 -1.32 10.88 -1.46
CA ILE A 37 -2.64 10.99 -0.83
C ILE A 37 -3.70 10.60 -1.84
N SER A 38 -4.45 9.53 -1.54
CA SER A 38 -5.49 9.02 -2.42
C SER A 38 -6.81 9.77 -2.25
N HIS A 39 -7.58 9.87 -3.32
CA HIS A 39 -8.99 10.25 -3.28
C HIS A 39 -9.83 9.06 -2.85
N THR A 40 -10.89 9.31 -2.10
CA THR A 40 -11.86 8.26 -1.73
C THR A 40 -13.28 8.79 -1.62
N THR A 41 -14.25 7.93 -1.97
CA THR A 41 -15.69 8.21 -1.78
C THR A 41 -16.21 7.74 -0.42
N ARG A 42 -15.34 7.09 0.39
CA ARG A 42 -15.69 6.69 1.76
C ARG A 42 -15.79 7.92 2.66
N GLN A 43 -16.73 7.89 3.58
CA GLN A 43 -16.78 8.90 4.64
C GLN A 43 -15.53 8.84 5.53
N PRO A 44 -15.01 9.99 6.00
CA PRO A 44 -13.87 10.02 6.90
C PRO A 44 -14.19 9.28 8.20
N ARG A 45 -13.18 8.60 8.76
CA ARG A 45 -13.23 8.08 10.12
C ARG A 45 -12.99 9.22 11.11
N HIS A 46 -13.33 8.98 12.38
CA HIS A 46 -13.31 10.02 13.42
C HIS A 46 -11.92 10.65 13.65
N ASN A 47 -10.84 9.94 13.33
CA ASN A 47 -9.45 10.36 13.50
C ASN A 47 -8.73 10.70 12.19
N GLU A 48 -9.44 10.67 11.06
CA GLU A 48 -8.86 11.01 9.76
C GLU A 48 -9.03 12.49 9.45
N VAL A 49 -7.98 13.09 8.91
CA VAL A 49 -7.91 14.51 8.57
C VAL A 49 -7.97 14.66 7.05
N PRO A 50 -8.95 15.41 6.51
CA PRO A 50 -9.00 15.72 5.09
C PRO A 50 -7.68 16.34 4.60
N ASP A 51 -7.34 16.05 3.34
CA ASP A 51 -6.15 16.51 2.63
C ASP A 51 -4.80 15.99 3.20
N LYS A 52 -4.86 15.25 4.30
CA LYS A 52 -3.71 14.61 4.92
C LYS A 52 -3.78 13.08 4.81
N ASP A 53 -4.91 12.50 5.20
CA ASP A 53 -5.10 11.04 5.11
C ASP A 53 -5.71 10.64 3.77
N TYR A 54 -6.72 11.39 3.32
CA TYR A 54 -7.40 11.23 2.03
C TYR A 54 -7.98 12.55 1.53
N TYR A 55 -8.11 12.67 0.20
CA TYR A 55 -9.04 13.62 -0.42
C TYR A 55 -10.43 12.97 -0.44
N PHE A 56 -11.27 13.35 0.52
CA PHE A 56 -12.65 12.85 0.61
C PHE A 56 -13.52 13.58 -0.40
N VAL A 57 -14.04 12.85 -1.37
CA VAL A 57 -14.86 13.39 -2.47
C VAL A 57 -16.15 12.59 -2.61
N ASP A 58 -17.15 13.17 -3.25
CA ASP A 58 -18.35 12.42 -3.61
C ASP A 58 -18.11 11.56 -4.87
N GLU A 59 -19.08 10.67 -5.16
CA GLU A 59 -18.97 9.77 -6.30
C GLU A 59 -18.99 10.50 -7.65
N SER A 60 -19.63 11.66 -7.73
CA SER A 60 -19.72 12.48 -8.96
C SER A 60 -18.36 13.07 -9.29
N GLU A 61 -17.68 13.62 -8.29
CA GLU A 61 -16.32 14.15 -8.44
C GLU A 61 -15.33 13.05 -8.76
N PHE A 62 -15.41 11.88 -8.09
CA PHE A 62 -14.54 10.76 -8.41
C PHE A 62 -14.70 10.30 -9.87
N LYS A 63 -15.95 10.21 -10.36
CA LYS A 63 -16.24 9.88 -11.76
C LYS A 63 -15.74 10.95 -12.74
N ARG A 64 -15.78 12.23 -12.35
CA ARG A 64 -15.19 13.31 -13.13
C ARG A 64 -13.68 13.12 -13.31
N LEU A 65 -12.96 12.81 -12.21
CA LEU A 65 -11.52 12.53 -12.24
C LEU A 65 -11.18 11.34 -13.15
N ILE A 66 -11.98 10.26 -13.08
CA ILE A 66 -11.83 9.11 -14.00
C ILE A 66 -11.99 9.56 -15.47
N LYS A 67 -13.08 10.29 -15.78
CA LYS A 67 -13.39 10.75 -17.14
C LYS A 67 -12.26 11.63 -17.70
N ASN A 68 -11.67 12.46 -16.87
CA ASN A 68 -10.56 13.32 -17.23
C ASN A 68 -9.19 12.61 -17.27
N GLN A 69 -9.14 11.30 -16.96
CA GLN A 69 -7.91 10.51 -16.90
C GLN A 69 -6.87 11.07 -15.91
N GLU A 70 -7.34 11.67 -14.81
CA GLU A 70 -6.47 12.29 -13.80
C GLU A 70 -5.80 11.26 -12.88
N PHE A 71 -6.36 10.02 -12.79
CA PHE A 71 -5.81 8.99 -11.92
C PHE A 71 -4.61 8.24 -12.52
N LEU A 72 -3.62 8.02 -11.69
CA LEU A 72 -2.54 7.08 -11.94
C LEU A 72 -3.06 5.63 -11.77
N GLU A 73 -3.83 5.40 -10.73
CA GLU A 73 -4.55 4.16 -10.45
C GLU A 73 -5.87 4.46 -9.74
N TYR A 74 -6.85 3.59 -9.85
CA TYR A 74 -8.05 3.62 -9.01
C TYR A 74 -8.68 2.24 -8.91
N ALA A 75 -9.33 1.96 -7.78
CA ALA A 75 -10.01 0.69 -7.52
C ALA A 75 -11.31 0.90 -6.73
N LYS A 76 -12.20 -0.07 -6.80
CA LYS A 76 -13.38 -0.16 -5.94
C LYS A 76 -13.15 -1.21 -4.86
N VAL A 77 -13.09 -0.76 -3.59
CA VAL A 77 -12.83 -1.61 -2.42
C VAL A 77 -13.96 -1.41 -1.41
N PHE A 78 -14.61 -2.50 -0.99
CA PHE A 78 -15.76 -2.44 -0.04
C PHE A 78 -16.79 -1.35 -0.38
N ASN A 79 -17.27 -1.33 -1.62
CA ASN A 79 -18.25 -0.37 -2.15
C ASN A 79 -17.80 1.08 -2.25
N ASN A 80 -16.59 1.44 -1.90
CA ASN A 80 -16.03 2.78 -2.07
C ASN A 80 -14.95 2.79 -3.14
N PHE A 81 -14.80 3.93 -3.81
CA PHE A 81 -13.69 4.16 -4.72
C PHE A 81 -12.49 4.72 -3.97
N TYR A 82 -11.30 4.33 -4.44
CA TYR A 82 -10.00 4.85 -4.03
C TYR A 82 -9.16 5.09 -5.27
N GLY A 83 -8.31 6.12 -5.27
CA GLY A 83 -7.44 6.36 -6.41
C GLY A 83 -6.43 7.47 -6.17
N SER A 84 -5.25 7.30 -6.74
CA SER A 84 -4.14 8.24 -6.65
C SER A 84 -4.02 9.05 -7.94
N THR A 85 -4.05 10.37 -7.83
CA THR A 85 -3.92 11.24 -9.01
C THR A 85 -2.48 11.30 -9.51
N ARG A 86 -2.35 11.40 -10.84
CA ARG A 86 -1.05 11.32 -11.54
C ARG A 86 -0.15 12.52 -11.28
N THR A 87 -0.70 13.72 -11.38
CA THR A 87 0.10 14.96 -11.39
C THR A 87 0.94 15.17 -10.13
N PRO A 88 0.41 15.04 -8.89
CA PRO A 88 1.22 15.20 -7.69
C PRO A 88 2.34 14.15 -7.58
N VAL A 89 2.06 12.91 -8.00
CA VAL A 89 3.03 11.82 -7.98
C VAL A 89 4.21 12.14 -8.90
N ILE A 90 3.95 12.44 -10.17
CA ILE A 90 4.99 12.75 -11.15
C ILE A 90 5.79 13.96 -10.71
N ASN A 91 5.14 15.04 -10.26
CA ASN A 91 5.82 16.25 -9.80
C ASN A 91 6.79 15.99 -8.61
N ASN A 92 6.48 15.05 -7.74
CA ASN A 92 7.37 14.67 -6.65
C ASN A 92 8.54 13.80 -7.15
N LEU A 93 8.28 12.84 -8.01
CA LEU A 93 9.30 11.98 -8.62
C LEU A 93 10.31 12.82 -9.43
N ASP A 94 9.85 13.75 -10.26
CA ASP A 94 10.71 14.66 -11.06
C ASP A 94 11.59 15.57 -10.19
N LYS A 95 11.20 15.81 -8.94
CA LYS A 95 12.02 16.54 -7.94
C LYS A 95 12.98 15.63 -7.17
N GLY A 96 13.09 14.36 -7.54
CA GLY A 96 13.92 13.38 -6.87
C GLY A 96 13.35 12.87 -5.56
N LYS A 97 12.06 13.12 -5.24
CA LYS A 97 11.42 12.62 -4.03
C LYS A 97 10.87 11.20 -4.21
N ASN A 98 11.10 10.35 -3.24
CA ASN A 98 10.51 9.02 -3.19
C ASN A 98 9.02 9.11 -2.84
N VAL A 99 8.16 8.45 -3.61
CA VAL A 99 6.71 8.49 -3.41
C VAL A 99 6.20 7.16 -2.87
N LEU A 100 5.60 7.21 -1.68
CA LEU A 100 4.97 6.08 -1.00
C LEU A 100 3.51 5.97 -1.39
N PHE A 101 3.07 4.76 -1.75
CA PHE A 101 1.68 4.42 -2.04
C PHE A 101 1.13 3.48 -0.98
N ASP A 102 0.03 3.88 -0.33
CA ASP A 102 -0.80 3.05 0.56
C ASP A 102 -2.00 2.53 -0.23
N ILE A 103 -1.79 1.57 -1.14
CA ILE A 103 -2.80 1.06 -2.07
C ILE A 103 -2.97 -0.45 -1.97
N ASP A 104 -4.07 -0.96 -2.55
CA ASP A 104 -4.29 -2.39 -2.63
C ASP A 104 -3.60 -3.01 -3.87
N TRP A 105 -3.76 -4.32 -4.05
CA TRP A 105 -3.17 -5.05 -5.16
C TRP A 105 -3.70 -4.59 -6.54
N GLN A 106 -4.97 -4.13 -6.63
CA GLN A 106 -5.56 -3.66 -7.88
C GLN A 106 -4.88 -2.38 -8.37
N GLY A 107 -4.64 -1.44 -7.45
CA GLY A 107 -3.88 -0.21 -7.73
C GLY A 107 -2.42 -0.51 -8.09
N ALA A 108 -1.78 -1.41 -7.34
CA ALA A 108 -0.41 -1.83 -7.61
C ALA A 108 -0.25 -2.43 -9.03
N ASP A 109 -1.16 -3.31 -9.44
CA ASP A 109 -1.14 -3.91 -10.77
C ASP A 109 -1.35 -2.86 -11.89
N GLN A 110 -2.23 -1.86 -11.65
CA GLN A 110 -2.41 -0.77 -12.61
C GLN A 110 -1.14 0.06 -12.79
N ILE A 111 -0.45 0.42 -11.70
CA ILE A 111 0.82 1.18 -11.77
C ILE A 111 1.89 0.36 -12.49
N LYS A 112 2.07 -0.92 -12.16
CA LYS A 112 3.01 -1.82 -12.84
C LYS A 112 2.75 -1.88 -14.35
N ASN A 113 1.50 -2.01 -14.75
CA ASN A 113 1.12 -2.12 -16.15
C ASN A 113 1.31 -0.82 -16.95
N LYS A 114 1.36 0.33 -16.29
CA LYS A 114 1.64 1.63 -16.96
C LYS A 114 3.09 1.78 -17.41
N LYS A 115 4.02 0.98 -16.84
CA LYS A 115 5.45 0.98 -17.19
C LYS A 115 6.02 2.40 -17.27
N LEU A 116 5.80 3.18 -16.22
CA LEU A 116 6.36 4.53 -16.12
C LEU A 116 7.89 4.45 -16.06
N ASP A 117 8.55 5.49 -16.56
CA ASP A 117 10.02 5.55 -16.59
C ASP A 117 10.60 6.01 -15.23
N TYR A 118 10.14 5.37 -14.16
CA TYR A 118 10.64 5.56 -12.80
C TYR A 118 10.87 4.19 -12.15
N LYS A 119 11.87 4.09 -11.28
CA LYS A 119 12.08 2.88 -10.50
C LYS A 119 10.86 2.60 -9.63
N LEU A 120 10.41 1.36 -9.62
CA LEU A 120 9.28 0.88 -8.82
C LEU A 120 9.72 -0.25 -7.91
N ILE A 121 9.45 -0.12 -6.62
CA ILE A 121 9.70 -1.14 -5.60
C ILE A 121 8.37 -1.48 -4.94
N THR A 122 8.04 -2.75 -4.84
CA THR A 122 6.75 -3.19 -4.32
C THR A 122 6.88 -4.14 -3.14
N PHE A 123 6.15 -3.83 -2.06
CA PHE A 123 6.11 -4.60 -0.82
C PHE A 123 4.71 -5.14 -0.56
N PHE A 124 4.64 -6.41 -0.21
CA PHE A 124 3.41 -7.02 0.30
C PHE A 124 3.58 -7.31 1.80
N ILE A 125 2.71 -6.70 2.62
CA ILE A 125 2.79 -6.81 4.09
C ILE A 125 1.82 -7.88 4.56
N LEU A 126 2.32 -8.85 5.33
CA LEU A 126 1.55 -9.93 5.92
C LEU A 126 1.40 -9.74 7.43
N PRO A 127 0.28 -10.17 8.03
CA PRO A 127 0.16 -10.29 9.47
C PRO A 127 0.99 -11.48 9.98
N PRO A 128 1.36 -11.50 11.27
CA PRO A 128 2.14 -12.61 11.84
C PRO A 128 1.32 -13.89 12.03
N SER A 129 0.02 -13.77 12.29
CA SER A 129 -0.89 -14.91 12.40
C SER A 129 -2.34 -14.51 12.12
N LYS A 130 -3.20 -15.52 11.98
CA LYS A 130 -4.64 -15.35 11.76
C LYS A 130 -5.34 -14.74 12.98
N GLU A 131 -4.91 -15.13 14.17
CA GLU A 131 -5.43 -14.63 15.44
C GLU A 131 -5.15 -13.14 15.59
N VAL A 132 -3.89 -12.72 15.38
CA VAL A 132 -3.48 -11.31 15.42
C VAL A 132 -4.22 -10.50 14.36
N LEU A 133 -4.41 -11.05 13.16
CA LEU A 133 -5.20 -10.41 12.12
C LEU A 133 -6.64 -10.18 12.59
N PHE A 134 -7.29 -11.22 13.11
CA PHE A 134 -8.68 -11.13 13.59
C PHE A 134 -8.82 -10.14 14.74
N GLU A 135 -7.88 -10.11 15.68
CA GLU A 135 -7.84 -9.15 16.77
C GLU A 135 -7.72 -7.70 16.25
N ARG A 136 -6.80 -7.45 15.31
CA ARG A 136 -6.62 -6.13 14.69
C ARG A 136 -7.85 -5.67 13.91
N LEU A 137 -8.52 -6.57 13.20
CA LEU A 137 -9.76 -6.26 12.48
C LEU A 137 -10.91 -5.97 13.43
N SER A 138 -11.07 -6.77 14.48
CA SER A 138 -12.13 -6.62 15.48
C SER A 138 -11.98 -5.34 16.29
N SER A 139 -10.75 -4.94 16.64
CA SER A 139 -10.48 -3.69 17.36
C SER A 139 -10.72 -2.44 16.50
N ARG A 140 -10.49 -2.54 15.20
CA ARG A 140 -10.67 -1.43 14.26
C ARG A 140 -12.14 -1.10 14.00
N ASP A 141 -12.99 -2.12 13.99
CA ASP A 141 -14.42 -2.00 13.66
C ASP A 141 -15.31 -2.31 14.88
N MET A 142 -14.94 -1.84 16.05
CA MET A 142 -15.46 -2.12 17.40
C MET A 142 -16.99 -2.32 17.56
N LYS A 143 -17.79 -2.19 16.51
CA LYS A 143 -19.26 -2.28 16.56
C LYS A 143 -19.89 -3.34 15.67
N ASP A 144 -19.13 -4.00 14.77
CA ASP A 144 -19.74 -4.93 13.83
C ASP A 144 -18.86 -6.16 13.55
N LYS A 145 -19.18 -7.26 14.26
CA LYS A 145 -18.51 -8.55 14.07
C LYS A 145 -18.66 -9.07 12.63
N LEU A 146 -19.75 -8.74 11.94
CA LEU A 146 -20.01 -9.13 10.56
C LEU A 146 -18.99 -8.47 9.60
N ILE A 147 -18.62 -7.21 9.84
CA ILE A 147 -17.60 -6.52 9.05
C ILE A 147 -16.24 -7.20 9.22
N ALA A 148 -15.86 -7.60 10.42
CA ALA A 148 -14.60 -8.31 10.67
C ALA A 148 -14.59 -9.67 9.93
N GLU A 149 -15.69 -10.42 9.95
CA GLU A 149 -15.83 -11.69 9.23
C GLU A 149 -15.77 -11.51 7.71
N GLU A 150 -16.42 -10.49 7.15
CA GLU A 150 -16.30 -10.16 5.71
C GLU A 150 -14.86 -9.84 5.33
N ARG A 151 -14.14 -9.09 6.15
CA ARG A 151 -12.74 -8.77 5.93
C ARG A 151 -11.84 -9.99 6.03
N MET A 152 -12.14 -10.92 6.92
CA MET A 152 -11.43 -12.20 7.00
C MET A 152 -11.64 -13.05 5.74
N LYS A 153 -12.86 -13.07 5.17
CA LYS A 153 -13.12 -13.73 3.88
C LYS A 153 -12.37 -13.07 2.73
N GLN A 154 -12.33 -11.73 2.73
CA GLN A 154 -11.57 -10.98 1.72
C GLN A 154 -10.06 -11.21 1.84
N PHE A 155 -9.54 -11.36 3.07
CA PHE A 155 -8.14 -11.68 3.33
C PHE A 155 -7.63 -12.87 2.52
N GLY A 156 -8.40 -13.99 2.51
CA GLY A 156 -8.01 -15.20 1.78
C GLY A 156 -7.88 -15.00 0.26
N ARG A 157 -8.54 -13.98 -0.31
CA ARG A 157 -8.43 -13.61 -1.72
C ARG A 157 -7.26 -12.66 -1.94
N ASP A 158 -7.15 -11.61 -1.12
CA ASP A 158 -6.14 -10.58 -1.26
C ASP A 158 -4.73 -11.13 -1.04
N VAL A 159 -4.57 -12.07 -0.10
CA VAL A 159 -3.27 -12.64 0.24
C VAL A 159 -2.62 -13.36 -0.95
N LEU A 160 -3.39 -13.91 -1.89
CA LEU A 160 -2.87 -14.65 -3.04
C LEU A 160 -2.07 -13.77 -4.01
N HIS A 161 -2.23 -12.45 -3.93
CA HIS A 161 -1.50 -11.51 -4.80
C HIS A 161 -0.05 -11.26 -4.36
N TRP A 162 0.40 -11.81 -3.22
CA TRP A 162 1.76 -11.65 -2.70
C TRP A 162 2.86 -11.98 -3.72
N ILE A 163 2.61 -12.97 -4.57
CA ILE A 163 3.59 -13.47 -5.55
C ILE A 163 3.97 -12.42 -6.61
N ASN A 164 3.14 -11.40 -6.77
CA ASN A 164 3.34 -10.32 -7.74
C ASN A 164 4.21 -9.18 -7.20
N TYR A 165 4.74 -9.28 -5.97
CA TYR A 165 5.53 -8.23 -5.32
C TYR A 165 7.00 -8.58 -5.26
N ASP A 166 7.85 -7.54 -5.33
CA ASP A 166 9.30 -7.69 -5.25
C ASP A 166 9.71 -8.24 -3.88
N TYR A 167 9.04 -7.77 -2.81
CA TYR A 167 9.31 -8.17 -1.45
C TYR A 167 8.04 -8.48 -0.67
N VAL A 168 8.13 -9.50 0.20
CA VAL A 168 7.08 -9.81 1.17
C VAL A 168 7.66 -9.71 2.58
N VAL A 169 6.98 -8.98 3.44
CA VAL A 169 7.42 -8.73 4.82
C VAL A 169 6.31 -9.07 5.81
N ILE A 170 6.64 -9.87 6.83
CA ILE A 170 5.72 -10.22 7.91
C ILE A 170 5.83 -9.16 9.00
N ASN A 171 4.71 -8.49 9.31
CA ASN A 171 4.63 -7.47 10.35
C ASN A 171 4.34 -8.10 11.71
N ASN A 172 5.36 -8.77 12.25
CA ASN A 172 5.33 -9.34 13.60
C ASN A 172 5.56 -8.25 14.65
N GLU A 173 6.66 -7.53 14.55
CA GLU A 173 7.00 -6.37 15.36
C GLU A 173 7.19 -5.16 14.45
N LEU A 174 6.54 -4.06 14.79
CA LEU A 174 6.46 -2.88 13.92
C LEU A 174 7.84 -2.30 13.59
N ASP A 175 8.71 -2.14 14.61
CA ASP A 175 10.03 -1.53 14.44
C ASP A 175 10.94 -2.40 13.57
N ASN A 176 10.93 -3.72 13.80
CA ASN A 176 11.72 -4.67 13.01
C ASN A 176 11.23 -4.70 11.55
N CYS A 177 9.89 -4.65 11.36
CA CYS A 177 9.30 -4.60 10.03
C CYS A 177 9.67 -3.31 9.30
N PHE A 178 9.60 -2.16 9.98
CA PHE A 178 10.00 -0.86 9.45
C PHE A 178 11.47 -0.86 9.03
N GLN A 179 12.39 -1.28 9.91
CA GLN A 179 13.83 -1.34 9.61
C GLN A 179 14.14 -2.27 8.42
N LYS A 180 13.43 -3.40 8.33
CA LYS A 180 13.59 -4.32 7.21
C LYS A 180 13.15 -3.68 5.89
N ILE A 181 12.00 -3.01 5.86
CA ILE A 181 11.50 -2.33 4.66
C ILE A 181 12.45 -1.20 4.27
N GLN A 182 12.87 -0.36 5.22
CA GLN A 182 13.82 0.72 4.96
C GLN A 182 15.12 0.18 4.37
N GLY A 183 15.73 -0.84 4.99
CA GLY A 183 16.97 -1.41 4.48
C GLY A 183 16.87 -2.09 3.11
N LEU A 184 15.66 -2.56 2.73
CA LEU A 184 15.39 -3.05 1.37
C LEU A 184 15.24 -1.91 0.37
N ILE A 185 14.57 -0.81 0.76
CA ILE A 185 14.44 0.39 -0.08
C ILE A 185 15.83 0.98 -0.35
N ASP A 186 16.65 1.16 0.68
CA ASP A 186 17.99 1.71 0.57
C ASP A 186 18.87 0.84 -0.36
N ALA A 187 18.84 -0.48 -0.17
CA ALA A 187 19.56 -1.42 -1.03
C ALA A 187 19.11 -1.32 -2.50
N GLU A 188 17.82 -1.19 -2.76
CA GLU A 188 17.28 -1.04 -4.12
C GLU A 188 17.68 0.31 -4.74
N ILE A 189 17.67 1.40 -3.98
CA ILE A 189 18.11 2.71 -4.46
C ILE A 189 19.59 2.66 -4.86
N ASP A 190 20.42 1.95 -4.11
CA ASP A 190 21.85 1.73 -4.38
C ASP A 190 22.11 0.67 -5.47
N ASN A 191 21.09 0.26 -6.25
CA ASN A 191 21.16 -0.77 -7.27
C ASN A 191 21.56 -2.16 -6.76
N GLY A 192 21.39 -2.41 -5.47
CA GLY A 192 21.40 -3.74 -4.88
C GLY A 192 20.02 -4.36 -4.94
N SER A 193 19.93 -5.68 -4.88
CA SER A 193 18.68 -6.39 -4.61
C SER A 193 18.93 -7.41 -3.51
N LYS A 194 17.91 -7.72 -2.73
CA LYS A 194 17.97 -8.76 -1.72
C LYS A 194 16.86 -9.76 -2.00
N ASP A 195 17.24 -11.02 -2.14
CA ASP A 195 16.25 -12.08 -2.20
C ASP A 195 15.59 -12.30 -0.84
N TYR A 196 14.37 -12.78 -0.86
CA TYR A 196 13.66 -13.26 0.32
C TYR A 196 13.26 -14.72 0.14
N ASP A 197 13.13 -15.45 1.26
CA ASP A 197 12.76 -16.86 1.25
C ASP A 197 11.29 -17.05 0.85
N LYS A 198 11.06 -17.39 -0.42
CA LYS A 198 9.72 -17.57 -0.98
C LYS A 198 9.02 -18.83 -0.45
N GLU A 199 9.76 -19.87 -0.07
CA GLU A 199 9.18 -21.07 0.53
C GLU A 199 8.68 -20.76 1.93
N PHE A 200 9.48 -20.08 2.75
CA PHE A 200 9.07 -19.63 4.07
C PHE A 200 7.80 -18.75 4.00
N ILE A 201 7.72 -17.85 3.03
CA ILE A 201 6.52 -17.00 2.83
C ILE A 201 5.31 -17.84 2.42
N ARG A 202 5.49 -18.83 1.53
CA ARG A 202 4.41 -19.73 1.12
C ARG A 202 3.85 -20.51 2.31
N ASP A 203 4.73 -21.13 3.11
CA ASP A 203 4.34 -21.87 4.31
C ASP A 203 3.60 -20.96 5.33
N HIS A 204 4.06 -19.71 5.45
CA HIS A 204 3.40 -18.74 6.31
C HIS A 204 1.99 -18.42 5.82
N ILE A 205 1.79 -18.22 4.53
CA ILE A 205 0.48 -17.95 3.91
C ILE A 205 -0.45 -19.15 4.06
N GLU A 206 0.03 -20.37 3.89
CA GLU A 206 -0.76 -21.57 4.13
C GLU A 206 -1.30 -21.61 5.55
N LYS A 207 -0.48 -21.29 6.55
CA LYS A 207 -0.91 -21.17 7.95
C LYS A 207 -1.91 -20.04 8.20
N LEU A 208 -1.84 -18.95 7.43
CA LEU A 208 -2.78 -17.84 7.53
C LEU A 208 -4.15 -18.17 6.91
N THR A 209 -4.20 -19.08 5.94
CA THR A 209 -5.41 -19.40 5.15
C THR A 209 -6.06 -20.72 5.53
N SER A 210 -5.36 -21.61 6.26
CA SER A 210 -5.92 -22.82 6.87
C SER A 210 -6.73 -22.47 8.13
#